data_e5585a4b0b94aae19cfc3c78d14d60c6
#
_entry.id   e5585a4b0b94aae19cfc3c78d14d60c6
#
_cell.length_a   1.000
_cell.length_b   1.000
_cell.length_c   1.000
_cell.angle_alpha   90.00
_cell.angle_beta   90.00
_cell.angle_gamma   90.00
#
_symmetry.space_group_name_H-M   'P 1'
#
loop_
_entity.id
_entity.type
_entity.pdbx_description
1 polymer ?
#
loop_
_entity_poly.entity_id
_entity_poly.type
_entity_poly.pdbx_seq_one_letter_code
_entity_poly.pdbx_strand_id
1 'polypeptide(L)'
;MCWKIIRTTENNGIKIIYNGIPTAGKCETQTGDATQIGTSRFNESYDDNAYVGYMYGTAGSSTYAATHANTNESTIKKYIDNWYKANFDEIATSKLEDTVFCNDRTTKAYDAKTIGNTSFSSYGDLGYGTNVTFYGAAHRASYYSNDSNPSLVCQNQNDKFTIDNQNGNGKLTYPVGLITLDEVVLAGFNTHDSNISDYKDTTNYLYTNSIYWTFSPVMSAGGNATVGN
;
A
#
# COMPACT_ATOMS: atom_id res chain seq x y z
N MET A 1 0.07 22.08 7.32
CA MET A 1 -0.54 20.75 7.11
C MET A 1 -0.69 20.05 8.45
N CYS A 2 -1.70 19.21 8.60
CA CYS A 2 -1.94 18.37 9.76
C CYS A 2 -1.51 16.95 9.47
N TRP A 3 -1.03 16.24 10.49
CA TRP A 3 -0.49 14.89 10.37
C TRP A 3 -0.94 14.03 11.53
N LYS A 4 -1.15 12.75 11.28
CA LYS A 4 -1.31 11.70 12.28
C LYS A 4 -0.04 10.86 12.34
N ILE A 5 0.34 10.39 13.52
CA ILE A 5 1.47 9.47 13.68
C ILE A 5 0.97 8.05 13.44
N ILE A 6 1.66 7.33 12.57
CA ILE A 6 1.37 5.91 12.28
C ILE A 6 2.17 5.03 13.24
N ARG A 7 3.48 5.20 13.29
CA ARG A 7 4.41 4.38 14.09
C ARG A 7 5.76 5.07 14.24
N THR A 8 6.60 4.51 15.07
CA THR A 8 8.04 4.80 15.06
C THR A 8 8.73 4.08 13.90
N THR A 9 9.87 4.60 13.47
CA THR A 9 10.73 3.98 12.47
C THR A 9 11.89 3.23 13.14
N GLU A 10 12.63 2.47 12.35
CA GLU A 10 13.83 1.73 12.78
C GLU A 10 14.97 2.65 13.27
N ASN A 11 14.99 3.92 12.87
CA ASN A 11 15.99 4.93 13.24
C ASN A 11 15.50 5.88 14.34
N ASN A 12 14.47 5.49 15.10
CA ASN A 12 13.82 6.28 16.15
C ASN A 12 13.11 7.55 15.64
N GLY A 13 12.84 7.65 14.35
CA GLY A 13 11.95 8.64 13.76
C GLY A 13 10.48 8.27 13.93
N ILE A 14 9.61 9.04 13.30
CA ILE A 14 8.17 8.76 13.23
C ILE A 14 7.69 8.74 11.78
N LYS A 15 6.86 7.77 11.45
CA LYS A 15 6.11 7.75 10.20
C LYS A 15 4.77 8.45 10.40
N ILE A 16 4.48 9.39 9.53
CA ILE A 16 3.28 10.24 9.61
C ILE A 16 2.42 10.08 8.36
N ILE A 17 1.12 10.30 8.50
CA ILE A 17 0.18 10.36 7.38
C ILE A 17 -0.52 11.72 7.35
N TYR A 18 -0.74 12.25 6.15
CA TYR A 18 -1.45 13.50 5.94
C TYR A 18 -2.88 13.43 6.49
N ASN A 19 -3.30 14.50 7.16
CA ASN A 19 -4.62 14.62 7.78
C ASN A 19 -5.25 16.01 7.55
N GLY A 20 -5.00 16.60 6.39
CA GLY A 20 -5.63 17.86 6.02
C GLY A 20 -4.82 19.12 6.34
N ILE A 21 -5.51 20.24 6.26
CA ILE A 21 -4.96 21.58 6.57
C ILE A 21 -5.55 22.09 7.90
N PRO A 22 -4.78 22.89 8.66
CA PRO A 22 -5.26 23.49 9.91
C PRO A 22 -6.48 24.38 9.66
N THR A 23 -7.48 24.26 10.53
CA THR A 23 -8.61 25.21 10.61
C THR A 23 -8.36 26.17 11.77
N ALA A 24 -8.35 27.46 11.50
CA ALA A 24 -8.01 28.49 12.50
C ALA A 24 -6.68 28.20 13.27
N GLY A 25 -5.69 27.65 12.55
CA GLY A 25 -4.37 27.31 13.11
C GLY A 25 -4.32 26.04 13.96
N LYS A 26 -5.41 25.27 14.03
CA LYS A 26 -5.48 24.00 14.79
C LYS A 26 -5.70 22.82 13.88
N CYS A 27 -5.05 21.70 14.21
CA CYS A 27 -5.30 20.40 13.61
C CYS A 27 -6.43 19.70 14.38
N GLU A 28 -7.64 19.89 13.92
CA GLU A 28 -8.81 19.17 14.43
C GLU A 28 -8.94 17.80 13.74
N THR A 29 -9.80 16.95 14.26
CA THR A 29 -10.11 15.68 13.60
C THR A 29 -10.77 15.96 12.27
N GLN A 30 -10.07 15.64 11.18
CA GLN A 30 -10.58 15.76 9.83
C GLN A 30 -11.15 14.42 9.37
N THR A 31 -12.19 14.45 8.54
CA THR A 31 -12.78 13.29 7.89
C THR A 31 -13.14 13.61 6.44
N GLY A 32 -13.35 12.55 5.65
CA GLY A 32 -13.74 12.69 4.26
C GLY A 32 -12.68 13.38 3.41
N ASP A 33 -13.10 14.18 2.47
CA ASP A 33 -12.22 14.81 1.47
C ASP A 33 -11.18 15.76 2.09
N ALA A 34 -11.42 16.27 3.28
CA ALA A 34 -10.48 17.13 3.99
C ALA A 34 -9.17 16.40 4.38
N THR A 35 -9.19 15.06 4.45
CA THR A 35 -8.01 14.24 4.75
C THR A 35 -7.25 13.77 3.52
N GLN A 36 -7.71 14.10 2.33
CA GLN A 36 -7.16 13.65 1.07
C GLN A 36 -6.18 14.67 0.49
N ILE A 37 -5.14 14.18 -0.15
CA ILE A 37 -4.31 14.99 -1.05
C ILE A 37 -4.92 15.11 -2.44
N GLY A 38 -5.97 14.33 -2.70
CA GLY A 38 -6.77 14.27 -3.93
C GLY A 38 -7.09 12.83 -4.32
N THR A 39 -7.52 12.62 -5.57
CA THR A 39 -7.91 11.31 -6.10
C THR A 39 -7.04 10.90 -7.26
N SER A 40 -6.69 9.61 -7.33
CA SER A 40 -5.91 9.03 -8.41
C SER A 40 -6.30 7.57 -8.61
N ARG A 41 -6.08 7.05 -9.83
CA ARG A 41 -6.00 5.60 -10.04
C ARG A 41 -4.71 5.10 -9.41
N PHE A 42 -4.68 3.83 -8.95
CA PHE A 42 -3.44 3.23 -8.49
C PHE A 42 -2.47 3.04 -9.65
N ASN A 43 -2.96 2.47 -10.77
CA ASN A 43 -2.16 2.31 -11.98
C ASN A 43 -2.95 2.66 -13.24
N GLU A 44 -2.30 2.70 -14.38
CA GLU A 44 -2.93 3.01 -15.67
C GLU A 44 -3.88 1.91 -16.14
N SER A 45 -3.58 0.65 -15.78
CA SER A 45 -4.44 -0.51 -16.01
C SER A 45 -4.49 -1.40 -14.77
N TYR A 46 -5.27 -2.47 -14.85
CA TYR A 46 -5.49 -3.45 -13.78
C TYR A 46 -5.57 -4.89 -14.31
N ASP A 47 -5.28 -5.10 -15.58
CA ASP A 47 -5.45 -6.36 -16.31
C ASP A 47 -4.23 -7.29 -16.25
N ASP A 48 -3.21 -6.92 -15.48
CA ASP A 48 -1.99 -7.71 -15.29
C ASP A 48 -1.48 -7.59 -13.85
N ASN A 49 -0.79 -8.62 -13.35
CA ASN A 49 -0.25 -8.62 -12.00
C ASN A 49 0.89 -7.60 -11.79
N ALA A 50 1.50 -7.08 -12.84
CA ALA A 50 2.44 -5.98 -12.74
C ALA A 50 1.83 -4.73 -12.09
N TYR A 51 0.54 -4.49 -12.34
CA TYR A 51 -0.16 -3.28 -11.92
C TYR A 51 -0.53 -3.21 -10.42
N VAL A 52 -0.21 -4.23 -9.63
CA VAL A 52 -0.22 -4.11 -8.16
C VAL A 52 1.00 -3.36 -7.61
N GLY A 53 1.99 -3.11 -8.47
CA GLY A 53 3.23 -2.45 -8.09
C GLY A 53 3.10 -0.93 -7.98
N TYR A 54 3.65 -0.35 -6.92
CA TYR A 54 3.90 1.09 -6.82
C TYR A 54 4.89 1.56 -7.90
N MET A 55 5.85 0.69 -8.21
CA MET A 55 6.51 0.63 -9.51
C MET A 55 6.39 -0.78 -10.07
N TYR A 56 6.41 -0.92 -11.36
CA TYR A 56 6.24 -2.20 -12.04
C TYR A 56 7.25 -2.36 -13.19
N GLY A 57 7.32 -3.56 -13.73
CA GLY A 57 8.20 -3.89 -14.85
C GLY A 57 7.42 -3.96 -16.17
N THR A 58 7.47 -5.12 -16.83
CA THR A 58 6.81 -5.36 -18.11
C THR A 58 5.50 -6.10 -17.88
N ALA A 59 4.37 -5.42 -18.09
CA ALA A 59 3.05 -6.06 -18.10
C ALA A 59 2.96 -7.10 -19.23
N GLY A 60 2.21 -8.18 -18.98
CA GLY A 60 2.09 -9.31 -19.90
C GLY A 60 3.31 -10.24 -19.95
N SER A 61 4.34 -9.98 -19.14
CA SER A 61 5.50 -10.89 -19.05
C SER A 61 5.14 -12.22 -18.38
N SER A 62 5.81 -13.28 -18.79
CA SER A 62 5.66 -14.62 -18.20
C SER A 62 6.54 -14.88 -16.98
N THR A 63 7.25 -13.87 -16.46
CA THR A 63 8.12 -14.06 -15.31
C THR A 63 7.86 -13.00 -14.23
N TYR A 64 7.91 -13.45 -12.97
CA TYR A 64 7.79 -12.57 -11.80
C TYR A 64 8.85 -11.45 -11.83
N ALA A 65 10.09 -11.78 -12.13
CA ALA A 65 11.17 -10.81 -12.16
C ALA A 65 10.93 -9.69 -13.18
N ALA A 66 10.41 -10.03 -14.37
CA ALA A 66 10.14 -9.02 -15.39
C ALA A 66 8.92 -8.15 -15.04
N THR A 67 7.86 -8.71 -14.46
CA THR A 67 6.67 -7.94 -14.04
C THR A 67 6.95 -7.03 -12.86
N HIS A 68 7.93 -7.38 -12.01
CA HIS A 68 8.26 -6.65 -10.76
C HIS A 68 9.61 -5.90 -10.82
N ALA A 69 10.13 -5.60 -12.02
CA ALA A 69 11.45 -5.00 -12.21
C ALA A 69 11.55 -3.52 -11.79
N ASN A 70 10.48 -2.86 -11.39
CA ASN A 70 10.45 -1.45 -10.96
C ASN A 70 11.05 -0.47 -11.99
N THR A 71 10.75 -0.68 -13.27
CA THR A 71 11.21 0.17 -14.37
C THR A 71 10.22 1.26 -14.76
N ASN A 72 8.95 1.09 -14.38
CA ASN A 72 7.86 2.02 -14.69
C ASN A 72 7.20 2.49 -13.40
N GLU A 73 6.87 3.76 -13.33
CA GLU A 73 6.14 4.34 -12.21
C GLU A 73 4.62 4.17 -12.38
N SER A 74 3.95 3.79 -11.30
CA SER A 74 2.49 3.77 -11.27
C SER A 74 1.89 5.18 -11.39
N THR A 75 0.61 5.25 -11.70
CA THR A 75 -0.13 6.52 -11.73
C THR A 75 -0.16 7.17 -10.35
N ILE A 76 -0.37 6.38 -9.30
CA ILE A 76 -0.40 6.88 -7.92
C ILE A 76 0.96 7.41 -7.47
N LYS A 77 2.08 6.76 -7.85
CA LYS A 77 3.42 7.25 -7.54
C LYS A 77 3.65 8.63 -8.13
N LYS A 78 3.39 8.79 -9.43
CA LYS A 78 3.53 10.09 -10.11
C LYS A 78 2.66 11.17 -9.47
N TYR A 79 1.45 10.80 -9.05
CA TYR A 79 0.53 11.72 -8.39
C TYR A 79 1.09 12.20 -7.03
N ILE A 80 1.57 11.27 -6.20
CA ILE A 80 2.14 11.56 -4.88
C ILE A 80 3.43 12.38 -5.00
N ASP A 81 4.31 12.02 -5.93
CA ASP A 81 5.56 12.75 -6.17
C ASP A 81 5.29 14.20 -6.61
N ASN A 82 4.32 14.42 -7.48
CA ASN A 82 3.91 15.76 -7.90
C ASN A 82 3.31 16.58 -6.74
N TRP A 83 2.48 15.95 -5.92
CA TRP A 83 1.94 16.59 -4.73
C TRP A 83 3.05 16.96 -3.75
N TYR A 84 4.00 16.04 -3.48
CA TYR A 84 5.13 16.28 -2.61
C TYR A 84 5.96 17.47 -3.11
N LYS A 85 6.36 17.45 -4.37
CA LYS A 85 7.13 18.54 -5.00
C LYS A 85 6.44 19.91 -4.90
N ALA A 86 5.12 19.94 -4.98
CA ALA A 86 4.35 21.19 -4.90
C ALA A 86 4.20 21.72 -3.47
N ASN A 87 4.39 20.89 -2.43
CA ASN A 87 4.05 21.21 -1.05
C ASN A 87 5.23 21.20 -0.08
N PHE A 88 6.38 20.62 -0.46
CA PHE A 88 7.58 20.54 0.38
C PHE A 88 8.76 21.22 -0.30
N ASP A 89 9.40 22.12 0.43
CA ASP A 89 10.66 22.73 0.03
C ASP A 89 11.87 21.89 0.51
N GLU A 90 13.07 22.32 0.17
CA GLU A 90 14.30 21.64 0.56
C GLU A 90 14.49 21.63 2.09
N ILE A 91 14.06 22.65 2.79
CA ILE A 91 14.18 22.75 4.26
C ILE A 91 13.26 21.72 4.91
N ALA A 92 12.00 21.62 4.47
CA ALA A 92 11.07 20.62 4.97
C ALA A 92 11.56 19.20 4.63
N THR A 93 12.01 18.98 3.40
CA THR A 93 12.56 17.69 2.96
C THR A 93 13.78 17.27 3.76
N SER A 94 14.67 18.18 4.14
CA SER A 94 15.86 17.88 4.95
C SER A 94 15.55 17.40 6.39
N LYS A 95 14.30 17.52 6.84
CA LYS A 95 13.82 17.03 8.14
C LYS A 95 13.22 15.63 8.08
N LEU A 96 13.03 15.11 6.88
CA LEU A 96 12.45 13.79 6.66
C LEU A 96 13.56 12.75 6.53
N GLU A 97 13.36 11.64 7.18
CA GLU A 97 14.25 10.50 7.12
C GLU A 97 13.88 9.62 5.90
N ASP A 98 14.88 9.02 5.27
CA ASP A 98 14.66 7.98 4.27
C ASP A 98 14.38 6.65 4.98
N THR A 99 13.12 6.27 5.04
CA THR A 99 12.65 5.01 5.63
C THR A 99 12.02 4.11 4.56
N VAL A 100 11.91 2.82 4.88
CA VAL A 100 11.33 1.84 3.96
C VAL A 100 9.81 2.03 3.85
N PHE A 101 9.33 2.22 2.62
CA PHE A 101 7.94 2.01 2.24
C PHE A 101 7.82 0.65 1.53
N CYS A 102 7.09 -0.28 2.14
CA CYS A 102 7.05 -1.66 1.67
C CYS A 102 5.87 -1.95 0.74
N ASN A 103 6.16 -2.16 -0.55
CA ASN A 103 5.19 -2.71 -1.51
C ASN A 103 5.35 -4.23 -1.57
N ASP A 104 5.03 -4.92 -0.48
CA ASP A 104 5.24 -6.36 -0.34
C ASP A 104 4.44 -7.16 -1.36
N ARG A 105 5.09 -7.57 -2.43
CA ARG A 105 4.56 -8.40 -3.51
C ARG A 105 4.90 -9.88 -3.35
N THR A 106 5.30 -10.31 -2.14
CA THR A 106 5.46 -11.74 -1.86
C THR A 106 4.15 -12.46 -2.08
N THR A 107 4.23 -13.54 -2.82
CA THR A 107 3.05 -14.35 -3.13
C THR A 107 2.71 -15.28 -1.98
N LYS A 108 1.43 -15.59 -1.83
CA LYS A 108 0.92 -16.57 -0.88
C LYS A 108 0.28 -17.71 -1.66
N ALA A 109 0.67 -18.95 -1.33
CA ALA A 109 0.01 -20.12 -1.88
C ALA A 109 -1.48 -20.10 -1.51
N TYR A 110 -2.31 -20.49 -2.46
CA TYR A 110 -3.74 -20.62 -2.23
C TYR A 110 -4.03 -21.74 -1.23
N ASP A 111 -4.81 -21.40 -0.22
CA ASP A 111 -5.42 -22.35 0.71
C ASP A 111 -6.93 -22.11 0.73
N ALA A 112 -7.70 -23.10 0.25
CA ALA A 112 -9.16 -23.04 0.20
C ALA A 112 -9.82 -22.81 1.59
N LYS A 113 -9.15 -23.19 2.67
CA LYS A 113 -9.63 -22.96 4.03
C LYS A 113 -9.45 -21.50 4.45
N THR A 114 -8.41 -20.86 3.97
CA THR A 114 -8.02 -19.51 4.38
C THR A 114 -8.72 -18.42 3.57
N ILE A 115 -9.05 -18.72 2.32
CA ILE A 115 -9.60 -17.72 1.38
C ILE A 115 -11.09 -17.95 1.11
N GLY A 116 -11.69 -18.95 1.77
CA GLY A 116 -13.09 -19.29 1.55
C GLY A 116 -13.35 -19.97 0.21
N ASN A 117 -14.61 -20.19 -0.09
CA ASN A 117 -15.05 -20.90 -1.29
C ASN A 117 -15.02 -19.98 -2.51
N THR A 118 -13.84 -19.61 -2.97
CA THR A 118 -13.70 -18.84 -4.20
C THR A 118 -13.73 -19.79 -5.40
N SER A 119 -14.52 -19.46 -6.41
CA SER A 119 -14.70 -20.23 -7.65
C SER A 119 -13.52 -20.15 -8.63
N PHE A 120 -12.31 -19.88 -8.16
CA PHE A 120 -11.13 -19.86 -9.00
C PHE A 120 -10.68 -21.29 -9.29
N SER A 121 -10.73 -21.68 -10.55
CA SER A 121 -10.47 -23.06 -10.99
C SER A 121 -9.00 -23.38 -11.29
N SER A 122 -8.11 -22.39 -11.28
CA SER A 122 -6.69 -22.61 -11.54
C SER A 122 -5.83 -21.59 -10.79
N TYR A 123 -4.87 -22.09 -10.03
CA TYR A 123 -3.90 -21.30 -9.28
C TYR A 123 -2.53 -21.57 -9.88
N GLY A 124 -1.97 -20.58 -10.56
CA GLY A 124 -0.57 -20.58 -10.89
C GLY A 124 0.22 -20.04 -9.72
N ASP A 125 1.45 -20.47 -9.57
CA ASP A 125 2.29 -20.05 -8.43
C ASP A 125 2.55 -18.55 -8.39
N LEU A 126 2.42 -17.83 -9.50
CA LEU A 126 2.81 -16.42 -9.59
C LEU A 126 1.93 -15.56 -10.50
N GLY A 127 0.73 -16.00 -10.90
CA GLY A 127 -0.26 -15.18 -11.59
C GLY A 127 0.24 -14.38 -12.77
N TYR A 128 0.87 -15.02 -13.73
CA TYR A 128 1.23 -14.34 -14.98
C TYR A 128 0.09 -14.44 -15.97
N GLY A 129 -0.36 -13.28 -16.42
CA GLY A 129 -1.44 -13.23 -17.40
C GLY A 129 -2.76 -13.69 -16.79
N THR A 130 -3.22 -14.89 -17.12
CA THR A 130 -4.51 -15.44 -16.68
C THR A 130 -4.48 -16.15 -15.32
N ASN A 131 -3.32 -16.35 -14.73
CA ASN A 131 -3.18 -17.03 -13.45
C ASN A 131 -3.64 -16.16 -12.29
N VAL A 132 -4.11 -16.82 -11.23
CA VAL A 132 -4.51 -16.14 -10.00
C VAL A 132 -3.31 -16.05 -9.06
N THR A 133 -3.04 -14.86 -8.55
CA THR A 133 -2.00 -14.62 -7.55
C THR A 133 -2.61 -13.97 -6.32
N PHE A 134 -2.30 -14.52 -5.14
CA PHE A 134 -2.60 -13.92 -3.86
C PHE A 134 -1.33 -13.38 -3.23
N TYR A 135 -1.42 -12.22 -2.58
CA TYR A 135 -0.28 -11.56 -1.97
C TYR A 135 -0.27 -11.68 -0.45
N GLY A 136 0.92 -11.87 0.11
CA GLY A 136 1.12 -12.14 1.52
C GLY A 136 0.65 -11.01 2.44
N ALA A 137 0.76 -9.77 2.00
CA ALA A 137 0.35 -8.61 2.77
C ALA A 137 -1.15 -8.65 3.12
N ALA A 138 -2.02 -8.88 2.13
CA ALA A 138 -3.46 -9.00 2.36
C ALA A 138 -3.81 -10.18 3.27
N HIS A 139 -3.07 -11.29 3.14
CA HIS A 139 -3.29 -12.46 3.98
C HIS A 139 -2.92 -12.18 5.44
N ARG A 140 -1.79 -11.52 5.71
CA ARG A 140 -1.38 -11.13 7.07
C ARG A 140 -2.32 -10.12 7.70
N ALA A 141 -2.90 -9.25 6.90
CA ALA A 141 -3.87 -8.26 7.36
C ALA A 141 -5.27 -8.84 7.66
N SER A 142 -5.43 -10.17 7.59
CA SER A 142 -6.73 -10.86 7.76
C SER A 142 -7.78 -10.54 6.71
N TYR A 143 -7.39 -10.03 5.56
CA TYR A 143 -8.35 -9.74 4.49
C TYR A 143 -9.12 -11.00 4.04
N TYR A 144 -8.50 -12.19 4.23
CA TYR A 144 -9.05 -13.49 3.83
C TYR A 144 -9.13 -14.51 4.99
N SER A 145 -8.75 -14.16 6.21
CA SER A 145 -8.70 -15.10 7.33
C SER A 145 -8.98 -14.43 8.66
N ASN A 146 -9.39 -15.22 9.65
CA ASN A 146 -9.63 -14.73 11.02
C ASN A 146 -8.34 -14.49 11.82
N ASP A 147 -7.18 -14.85 11.26
CA ASP A 147 -5.91 -14.80 11.98
C ASP A 147 -5.06 -13.65 11.41
N SER A 148 -5.15 -12.48 12.05
CA SER A 148 -4.29 -11.35 11.70
C SER A 148 -2.89 -11.54 12.27
N ASN A 149 -1.88 -11.42 11.43
CA ASN A 149 -0.47 -11.46 11.81
C ASN A 149 0.32 -10.40 11.05
N PRO A 150 0.06 -9.11 11.30
CA PRO A 150 0.70 -8.02 10.58
C PRO A 150 2.19 -7.99 10.85
N SER A 151 2.97 -7.58 9.86
CA SER A 151 4.42 -7.52 9.93
C SER A 151 4.97 -6.25 9.28
N LEU A 152 5.88 -5.58 9.97
CA LEU A 152 6.62 -4.44 9.42
C LEU A 152 7.89 -4.89 8.65
N VAL A 153 8.15 -6.20 8.59
CA VAL A 153 9.31 -6.75 7.88
C VAL A 153 9.01 -6.79 6.38
N CYS A 154 9.75 -6.01 5.62
CA CYS A 154 9.76 -6.06 4.17
C CYS A 154 10.83 -7.06 3.71
N GLN A 155 10.43 -8.19 3.14
CA GLN A 155 11.36 -9.29 2.89
C GLN A 155 12.19 -9.09 1.62
N ASN A 156 11.55 -8.69 0.52
CA ASN A 156 12.20 -8.56 -0.79
C ASN A 156 12.84 -7.19 -0.95
N GLN A 157 14.10 -7.16 -1.36
CA GLN A 157 14.83 -5.91 -1.62
C GLN A 157 14.11 -5.05 -2.67
N ASN A 158 13.52 -5.67 -3.70
CA ASN A 158 12.79 -4.97 -4.76
C ASN A 158 11.49 -4.30 -4.28
N ASP A 159 10.96 -4.71 -3.14
CA ASP A 159 9.73 -4.20 -2.55
C ASP A 159 9.98 -3.11 -1.48
N LYS A 160 11.26 -2.90 -1.09
CA LYS A 160 11.67 -1.87 -0.14
C LYS A 160 11.92 -0.56 -0.86
N PHE A 161 10.90 0.27 -0.95
CA PHE A 161 11.03 1.57 -1.57
C PHE A 161 11.69 2.59 -0.65
N THR A 162 12.83 3.12 -1.10
CA THR A 162 13.69 4.09 -0.41
C THR A 162 14.27 5.07 -1.42
N ILE A 163 14.83 6.18 -0.96
CA ILE A 163 15.60 7.11 -1.82
C ILE A 163 16.99 6.54 -2.08
N ASP A 164 17.67 6.09 -1.04
CA ASP A 164 18.96 5.43 -1.18
C ASP A 164 18.81 3.93 -1.52
N ASN A 165 19.88 3.31 -1.98
CA ASN A 165 19.91 1.90 -2.33
C ASN A 165 20.63 1.02 -1.29
N GLN A 166 20.94 1.53 -0.11
CA GLN A 166 21.60 0.77 0.94
C GLN A 166 20.58 -0.03 1.75
N ASN A 167 19.48 0.62 2.13
CA ASN A 167 18.43 0.03 2.95
C ASN A 167 17.23 -0.47 2.14
N GLY A 168 17.15 -0.12 0.86
CA GLY A 168 16.08 -0.52 -0.04
C GLY A 168 16.48 -0.49 -1.51
N ASN A 169 15.51 -0.22 -2.38
CA ASN A 169 15.68 -0.33 -3.83
C ASN A 169 16.12 0.98 -4.52
N GLY A 170 16.21 2.08 -3.81
CA GLY A 170 16.64 3.38 -4.36
C GLY A 170 15.70 3.94 -5.44
N LYS A 171 14.40 3.61 -5.39
CA LYS A 171 13.44 3.98 -6.45
C LYS A 171 12.48 5.10 -6.08
N LEU A 172 12.54 5.62 -4.85
CA LEU A 172 11.80 6.82 -4.48
C LEU A 172 12.52 8.08 -4.97
N THR A 173 11.73 9.00 -5.50
CA THR A 173 12.19 10.37 -5.81
C THR A 173 12.18 11.24 -4.56
N TYR A 174 11.20 11.01 -3.67
CA TYR A 174 10.99 11.75 -2.44
C TYR A 174 10.69 10.79 -1.28
N PRO A 175 10.91 11.20 -0.01
CA PRO A 175 10.64 10.36 1.17
C PRO A 175 9.13 10.29 1.48
N VAL A 176 8.36 9.82 0.50
CA VAL A 176 6.90 9.74 0.56
C VAL A 176 6.38 8.47 -0.11
N GLY A 177 5.33 7.90 0.46
CA GLY A 177 4.65 6.72 -0.07
C GLY A 177 3.29 6.55 0.58
N LEU A 178 2.67 5.40 0.38
CA LEU A 178 1.39 5.05 0.98
C LEU A 178 1.59 4.30 2.30
N ILE A 179 0.56 4.24 3.12
CA ILE A 179 0.48 3.35 4.28
C ILE A 179 0.31 1.90 3.80
N THR A 180 0.79 0.93 4.56
CA THR A 180 0.56 -0.50 4.27
C THR A 180 -0.65 -1.04 5.04
N LEU A 181 -1.25 -2.14 4.57
CA LEU A 181 -2.29 -2.85 5.32
C LEU A 181 -1.76 -3.34 6.67
N ASP A 182 -0.52 -3.82 6.73
CA ASP A 182 0.11 -4.23 7.99
C ASP A 182 0.16 -3.06 8.99
N GLU A 183 0.53 -1.85 8.55
CA GLU A 183 0.53 -0.64 9.40
C GLU A 183 -0.87 -0.24 9.85
N VAL A 184 -1.87 -0.37 8.98
CA VAL A 184 -3.27 -0.10 9.31
C VAL A 184 -3.77 -1.05 10.39
N VAL A 185 -3.47 -2.35 10.29
CA VAL A 185 -3.85 -3.36 11.29
C VAL A 185 -3.10 -3.15 12.61
N LEU A 186 -1.80 -2.85 12.56
CA LEU A 186 -1.01 -2.54 13.77
C LEU A 186 -1.50 -1.28 14.48
N ALA A 187 -2.09 -0.34 13.75
CA ALA A 187 -2.76 0.83 14.31
C ALA A 187 -4.13 0.50 14.94
N GLY A 188 -4.50 -0.77 15.01
CA GLY A 188 -5.73 -1.26 15.65
C GLY A 188 -6.95 -1.30 14.73
N PHE A 189 -6.77 -1.14 13.41
CA PHE A 189 -7.87 -1.29 12.48
C PHE A 189 -8.16 -2.78 12.24
N ASN A 190 -9.39 -3.22 12.44
CA ASN A 190 -9.77 -4.59 12.15
C ASN A 190 -10.18 -4.71 10.68
N THR A 191 -9.45 -5.50 9.89
CA THR A 191 -9.76 -5.75 8.48
C THR A 191 -10.65 -6.98 8.29
N HIS A 192 -10.97 -7.68 9.37
CA HIS A 192 -11.76 -8.92 9.33
C HIS A 192 -13.18 -8.71 9.84
N ASP A 193 -14.10 -8.47 8.93
CA ASP A 193 -15.51 -8.77 9.13
C ASP A 193 -16.14 -9.20 7.82
N SER A 194 -16.92 -10.28 7.83
CA SER A 194 -17.59 -10.84 6.66
C SER A 194 -18.65 -9.91 6.05
N ASN A 195 -18.94 -8.80 6.70
CA ASN A 195 -19.89 -7.79 6.25
C ASN A 195 -19.15 -6.47 5.95
N ILE A 196 -18.65 -6.31 4.75
CA ILE A 196 -18.02 -5.06 4.26
C ILE A 196 -18.87 -3.81 4.51
N SER A 197 -20.19 -3.95 4.72
CA SER A 197 -21.09 -2.86 5.05
C SER A 197 -20.94 -2.31 6.48
N ASP A 198 -20.34 -3.07 7.40
CA ASP A 198 -20.28 -2.71 8.82
C ASP A 198 -18.87 -2.25 9.28
N TYR A 199 -17.92 -2.16 8.35
CA TYR A 199 -16.55 -1.71 8.58
C TYR A 199 -16.45 -0.22 8.86
N LYS A 200 -17.12 0.23 9.88
CA LYS A 200 -16.98 1.60 10.36
C LYS A 200 -16.51 1.59 11.80
N ASP A 201 -15.28 1.13 12.03
CA ASP A 201 -14.64 1.51 13.29
C ASP A 201 -14.34 3.02 13.25
N THR A 202 -15.42 3.79 13.45
CA THR A 202 -15.36 5.26 13.51
C THR A 202 -14.56 5.76 14.70
N THR A 203 -14.13 4.87 15.61
CA THR A 203 -13.31 5.20 16.77
C THR A 203 -11.84 5.09 16.48
N ASN A 204 -11.43 4.36 15.44
CA ASN A 204 -10.03 4.28 15.06
C ASN A 204 -9.54 5.63 14.51
N TYR A 205 -8.39 6.08 14.99
CA TYR A 205 -7.85 7.39 14.62
C TYR A 205 -7.45 7.50 13.14
N LEU A 206 -7.25 6.38 12.42
CA LEU A 206 -7.00 6.35 10.97
C LEU A 206 -8.28 6.36 10.14
N TYR A 207 -9.45 6.20 10.78
CA TYR A 207 -10.71 6.27 10.07
C TYR A 207 -10.95 7.67 9.50
N THR A 208 -11.18 7.75 8.19
CA THR A 208 -11.38 9.01 7.48
C THR A 208 -12.77 9.18 6.88
N ASN A 209 -13.61 8.15 6.92
CA ASN A 209 -14.89 8.07 6.19
C ASN A 209 -14.70 8.20 4.66
N SER A 210 -13.53 7.88 4.16
CA SER A 210 -13.19 7.85 2.73
C SER A 210 -12.27 6.68 2.45
N ILE A 211 -12.40 6.11 1.28
CA ILE A 211 -11.51 5.06 0.77
C ILE A 211 -10.15 5.68 0.43
N TYR A 212 -9.07 5.03 0.78
CA TYR A 212 -7.71 5.43 0.42
C TYR A 212 -6.86 4.23 0.02
N TRP A 213 -5.98 4.44 -0.95
CA TRP A 213 -5.06 3.42 -1.41
C TRP A 213 -4.02 3.06 -0.34
N THR A 214 -3.73 1.78 -0.20
CA THR A 214 -2.58 1.30 0.57
C THR A 214 -1.44 0.87 -0.36
N PHE A 215 -0.27 0.61 0.21
CA PHE A 215 0.89 0.08 -0.51
C PHE A 215 0.80 -1.43 -0.77
N SER A 216 -0.20 -2.08 -0.19
CA SER A 216 -0.28 -3.54 -0.10
C SER A 216 -1.10 -4.16 -1.22
N PRO A 217 -0.50 -4.99 -2.08
CA PRO A 217 -1.24 -5.81 -3.04
C PRO A 217 -2.17 -6.79 -2.33
N VAL A 218 -3.32 -7.04 -2.94
CA VAL A 218 -4.31 -7.99 -2.45
C VAL A 218 -4.30 -9.25 -3.30
N MET A 219 -4.63 -9.12 -4.56
CA MET A 219 -4.63 -10.22 -5.51
C MET A 219 -4.54 -9.74 -6.95
N SER A 220 -4.22 -10.68 -7.85
CA SER A 220 -4.47 -10.56 -9.28
C SER A 220 -5.24 -11.79 -9.74
N ALA A 221 -6.42 -11.61 -10.30
CA ALA A 221 -7.31 -12.69 -10.71
C ALA A 221 -8.24 -12.27 -11.83
N GLY A 222 -8.44 -13.13 -12.83
CA GLY A 222 -9.40 -12.89 -13.90
C GLY A 222 -9.17 -11.57 -14.68
N GLY A 223 -7.91 -11.17 -14.84
CA GLY A 223 -7.57 -9.89 -15.48
C GLY A 223 -7.74 -8.67 -14.57
N ASN A 224 -7.83 -8.85 -13.25
CA ASN A 224 -7.95 -7.75 -12.29
C ASN A 224 -6.82 -7.80 -11.25
N ALA A 225 -5.97 -6.81 -11.27
CA ALA A 225 -4.98 -6.55 -10.23
C ALA A 225 -5.60 -5.64 -9.16
N THR A 226 -5.65 -6.11 -7.92
CA THR A 226 -6.30 -5.41 -6.80
C THR A 226 -5.26 -5.03 -5.76
N VAL A 227 -5.31 -3.79 -5.32
CA VAL A 227 -4.51 -3.24 -4.22
C VAL A 227 -5.45 -2.89 -3.08
N GLY A 228 -4.98 -2.99 -1.83
CA GLY A 228 -5.78 -2.67 -0.65
C GLY A 228 -6.22 -1.20 -0.63
N ASN A 229 -7.47 -0.99 -0.32
CA ASN A 229 -8.11 0.32 -0.20
C ASN A 229 -9.06 0.35 0.99
#